data_10f60bc4f2607ab5806f7775e1b5453a
#
_entry.id   10f60bc4f2607ab5806f7775e1b5453a
#
_cell.length_a   1.000
_cell.length_b   1.000
_cell.length_c   1.000
_cell.angle_alpha   90.00
_cell.angle_beta   90.00
_cell.angle_gamma   90.00
#
_symmetry.space_group_name_H-M   'P 1'
#
loop_
_entity.id
_entity.type
_entity.pdbx_description
1 polymer ?
#
loop_
_entity_poly.entity_id
_entity_poly.type
_entity_poly.pdbx_seq_one_letter_code
_entity_poly.pdbx_strand_id
1 'polypeptide(L)'
;NSRCVFHGFKPVNPLIQIDTYKIAKKHFFFNSNKLDYLGKFLGFGGKIKTRAGLWLDCMKGDEDAITDMVRYNKQDVRLLEQVYLKLRPYTVAKANMGLFVEDQSELVCPTCGSSHIHQRGYRYTSTGRQLRFQCQEDGCGAWSHARVSDKIKPKLK
;
A
#
# COMPACT_ATOMS: atom_id res chain seq x y z
N ASN A 1 -15.57 -9.62 8.21
CA ASN A 1 -16.04 -9.81 9.61
C ASN A 1 -17.56 -10.11 9.72
N SER A 2 -18.42 -9.60 8.82
CA SER A 2 -19.88 -9.78 8.90
C SER A 2 -20.30 -11.27 8.91
N ARG A 3 -19.69 -12.09 8.05
CA ARG A 3 -19.96 -13.55 8.02
C ARG A 3 -19.46 -14.25 9.28
N CYS A 4 -18.31 -13.84 9.83
CA CYS A 4 -17.81 -14.40 11.08
C CYS A 4 -18.77 -14.14 12.24
N VAL A 5 -19.30 -12.92 12.32
CA VAL A 5 -20.32 -12.57 13.33
C VAL A 5 -21.59 -13.36 13.13
N PHE A 6 -22.08 -13.48 11.89
CA PHE A 6 -23.29 -14.24 11.57
C PHE A 6 -23.17 -15.73 11.96
N HIS A 7 -22.01 -16.34 11.75
CA HIS A 7 -21.74 -17.75 12.09
C HIS A 7 -21.19 -17.95 13.51
N GLY A 8 -21.14 -16.93 14.35
CA GLY A 8 -20.67 -17.03 15.74
C GLY A 8 -19.16 -17.32 15.90
N PHE A 9 -18.36 -17.09 14.86
CA PHE A 9 -16.92 -17.24 14.95
C PHE A 9 -16.30 -16.16 15.83
N LYS A 10 -15.27 -16.52 16.59
CA LYS A 10 -14.49 -15.56 17.38
C LYS A 10 -13.88 -14.49 16.49
N PRO A 11 -13.79 -13.23 16.97
CA PRO A 11 -13.12 -12.17 16.25
C PRO A 11 -11.69 -12.56 15.89
N VAL A 12 -11.30 -12.34 14.63
CA VAL A 12 -9.92 -12.51 14.17
C VAL A 12 -9.14 -11.26 14.55
N ASN A 13 -7.87 -11.42 14.91
CA ASN A 13 -6.99 -10.30 15.18
C ASN A 13 -6.99 -9.31 14.00
N PRO A 14 -7.19 -8.00 14.21
CA PRO A 14 -7.23 -7.03 13.13
C PRO A 14 -5.94 -7.04 12.32
N LEU A 15 -6.04 -7.34 11.04
CA LEU A 15 -4.93 -7.25 10.10
C LEU A 15 -4.75 -5.81 9.63
N ILE A 16 -3.50 -5.41 9.44
CA ILE A 16 -3.19 -4.13 8.79
C ILE A 16 -3.62 -4.23 7.32
N GLN A 17 -4.55 -3.37 6.93
CA GLN A 17 -5.07 -3.34 5.57
C GLN A 17 -4.59 -2.08 4.84
N ILE A 18 -4.09 -2.26 3.64
CA ILE A 18 -3.72 -1.19 2.71
C ILE A 18 -4.71 -1.24 1.55
N ASP A 19 -5.42 -0.13 1.34
CA ASP A 19 -6.44 0.01 0.32
C ASP A 19 -6.00 1.05 -0.71
N THR A 20 -5.68 0.60 -1.91
CA THR A 20 -5.21 1.46 -3.01
C THR A 20 -6.25 2.48 -3.45
N TYR A 21 -7.55 2.16 -3.37
CA TYR A 21 -8.62 3.10 -3.64
C TYR A 21 -8.60 4.29 -2.65
N LYS A 22 -8.42 4.00 -1.36
CA LYS A 22 -8.34 5.03 -0.32
C LYS A 22 -7.09 5.88 -0.46
N ILE A 23 -5.95 5.28 -0.83
CA ILE A 23 -4.71 6.01 -1.12
C ILE A 23 -4.93 6.97 -2.28
N ALA A 24 -5.45 6.45 -3.41
CA ALA A 24 -5.72 7.24 -4.61
C ALA A 24 -6.65 8.42 -4.29
N LYS A 25 -7.78 8.16 -3.62
CA LYS A 25 -8.76 9.18 -3.26
C LYS A 25 -8.20 10.26 -2.32
N LYS A 26 -7.28 9.89 -1.42
CA LYS A 26 -6.73 10.81 -0.42
C LYS A 26 -5.65 11.73 -0.98
N HIS A 27 -4.81 11.22 -1.88
CA HIS A 27 -3.58 11.89 -2.29
C HIS A 27 -3.60 12.42 -3.72
N PHE A 28 -4.61 12.03 -4.52
CA PHE A 28 -4.67 12.37 -5.95
C PHE A 28 -6.08 12.79 -6.38
N PHE A 29 -6.14 13.56 -7.46
CA PHE A 29 -7.40 14.02 -8.08
C PHE A 29 -7.62 13.28 -9.40
N PHE A 30 -7.67 11.94 -9.35
CA PHE A 30 -8.00 11.14 -10.52
C PHE A 30 -9.50 11.23 -10.85
N ASN A 31 -9.86 11.19 -12.14
CA ASN A 31 -11.26 11.13 -12.57
C ASN A 31 -11.99 9.89 -12.04
N SER A 32 -11.26 8.81 -11.78
CA SER A 32 -11.77 7.61 -11.12
C SER A 32 -10.67 6.92 -10.31
N ASN A 33 -11.00 6.42 -9.12
CA ASN A 33 -10.07 5.67 -8.27
C ASN A 33 -10.25 4.15 -8.41
N LYS A 34 -11.04 3.68 -9.40
CA LYS A 34 -11.22 2.25 -9.66
C LYS A 34 -9.94 1.64 -10.23
N LEU A 35 -9.66 0.39 -9.89
CA LEU A 35 -8.45 -0.32 -10.32
C LEU A 35 -8.25 -0.32 -11.85
N ASP A 36 -9.31 -0.55 -12.61
CA ASP A 36 -9.25 -0.50 -14.09
C ASP A 36 -8.81 0.85 -14.64
N TYR A 37 -9.35 1.94 -14.06
CA TYR A 37 -8.96 3.28 -14.46
C TYR A 37 -7.51 3.59 -14.08
N LEU A 38 -7.12 3.30 -12.83
CA LEU A 38 -5.76 3.53 -12.35
C LEU A 38 -4.74 2.72 -13.15
N GLY A 39 -5.05 1.46 -13.46
CA GLY A 39 -4.19 0.63 -14.29
C GLY A 39 -3.93 1.23 -15.66
N LYS A 40 -4.99 1.67 -16.36
CA LYS A 40 -4.89 2.34 -17.66
C LYS A 40 -4.14 3.66 -17.58
N PHE A 41 -4.48 4.49 -16.60
CA PHE A 41 -3.84 5.80 -16.39
C PHE A 41 -2.33 5.68 -16.12
N LEU A 42 -1.92 4.66 -15.37
CA LEU A 42 -0.52 4.40 -15.03
C LEU A 42 0.24 3.58 -16.10
N GLY A 43 -0.41 3.21 -17.19
CA GLY A 43 0.20 2.47 -18.30
C GLY A 43 0.34 0.96 -18.08
N PHE A 44 -0.30 0.39 -17.05
CA PHE A 44 -0.26 -1.05 -16.75
C PHE A 44 -1.33 -1.86 -17.47
N GLY A 45 -2.19 -1.20 -18.27
CA GLY A 45 -3.36 -1.80 -18.89
C GLY A 45 -4.59 -1.80 -17.97
N GLY A 46 -5.60 -2.53 -18.36
CA GLY A 46 -6.88 -2.60 -17.65
C GLY A 46 -7.25 -4.01 -17.23
N LYS A 47 -8.41 -4.12 -16.63
CA LYS A 47 -9.02 -5.40 -16.27
C LYS A 47 -9.43 -6.19 -17.53
N ILE A 48 -9.36 -7.51 -17.44
CA ILE A 48 -9.96 -8.39 -18.45
C ILE A 48 -11.47 -8.22 -18.39
N LYS A 49 -12.10 -8.05 -19.55
CA LYS A 49 -13.57 -8.04 -19.63
C LYS A 49 -14.08 -9.48 -19.45
N THR A 50 -15.01 -9.66 -18.55
CA THR A 50 -15.69 -10.94 -18.34
C THR A 50 -16.92 -11.03 -19.25
N ARG A 51 -17.23 -12.25 -19.76
CA ARG A 51 -18.47 -12.50 -20.48
C ARG A 51 -19.68 -12.44 -19.54
N ALA A 52 -20.84 -12.09 -20.10
CA ALA A 52 -22.08 -12.17 -19.36
C ALA A 52 -22.34 -13.64 -18.90
N GLY A 53 -22.84 -13.81 -17.70
CA GLY A 53 -23.16 -15.14 -17.15
C GLY A 53 -21.97 -15.92 -16.57
N LEU A 54 -20.72 -15.47 -16.71
CA LEU A 54 -19.52 -16.16 -16.22
C LEU A 54 -19.67 -16.62 -14.75
N TRP A 55 -20.21 -15.78 -13.89
CA TRP A 55 -20.40 -16.09 -12.47
C TRP A 55 -21.40 -17.23 -12.24
N LEU A 56 -22.50 -17.25 -13.02
CA LEU A 56 -23.50 -18.31 -12.94
C LEU A 56 -22.93 -19.64 -13.42
N ASP A 57 -22.15 -19.61 -14.50
CA ASP A 57 -21.54 -20.83 -15.04
C ASP A 57 -20.49 -21.40 -14.07
N CYS A 58 -19.68 -20.54 -13.41
CA CYS A 58 -18.80 -20.98 -12.34
C CYS A 58 -19.57 -21.62 -11.17
N MET A 59 -20.74 -21.05 -10.80
CA MET A 59 -21.58 -21.63 -9.73
C MET A 59 -22.18 -22.96 -10.11
N LYS A 60 -22.36 -23.24 -11.40
CA LYS A 60 -22.79 -24.54 -11.93
C LYS A 60 -21.67 -25.58 -12.04
N GLY A 61 -20.41 -25.16 -11.80
CA GLY A 61 -19.25 -26.02 -11.88
C GLY A 61 -18.66 -26.19 -13.29
N ASP A 62 -18.99 -25.29 -14.21
CA ASP A 62 -18.42 -25.27 -15.56
C ASP A 62 -16.90 -25.03 -15.49
N GLU A 63 -16.11 -26.00 -15.95
CA GLU A 63 -14.64 -25.96 -15.84
C GLU A 63 -14.00 -24.86 -16.67
N ASP A 64 -14.53 -24.55 -17.85
CA ASP A 64 -14.05 -23.48 -18.72
C ASP A 64 -14.34 -22.12 -18.07
N ALA A 65 -15.52 -21.95 -17.49
CA ALA A 65 -15.88 -20.75 -16.76
C ALA A 65 -15.00 -20.54 -15.52
N ILE A 66 -14.67 -21.60 -14.80
CA ILE A 66 -13.76 -21.55 -13.64
C ILE A 66 -12.36 -21.16 -14.10
N THR A 67 -11.88 -21.72 -15.20
CA THR A 67 -10.57 -21.38 -15.79
C THR A 67 -10.50 -19.90 -16.19
N ASP A 68 -11.54 -19.39 -16.86
CA ASP A 68 -11.64 -17.97 -17.21
C ASP A 68 -11.68 -17.07 -15.97
N MET A 69 -12.40 -17.47 -14.93
CA MET A 69 -12.47 -16.76 -13.66
C MET A 69 -11.11 -16.71 -12.96
N VAL A 70 -10.36 -17.83 -12.95
CA VAL A 70 -8.99 -17.88 -12.40
C VAL A 70 -8.07 -16.94 -13.15
N ARG A 71 -8.13 -16.93 -14.49
CA ARG A 71 -7.35 -16.03 -15.32
C ARG A 71 -7.66 -14.55 -15.01
N TYR A 72 -8.96 -14.21 -14.95
CA TYR A 72 -9.43 -12.88 -14.56
C TYR A 72 -8.89 -12.47 -13.20
N ASN A 73 -9.03 -13.33 -12.18
CA ASN A 73 -8.61 -13.03 -10.83
C ASN A 73 -7.09 -12.84 -10.70
N LYS A 74 -6.30 -13.71 -11.36
CA LYS A 74 -4.83 -13.55 -11.43
C LYS A 74 -4.43 -12.22 -12.04
N GLN A 75 -5.09 -11.77 -13.10
CA GLN A 75 -4.81 -10.48 -13.71
C GLN A 75 -5.18 -9.32 -12.80
N ASP A 76 -6.31 -9.38 -12.11
CA ASP A 76 -6.71 -8.35 -11.13
C ASP A 76 -5.69 -8.21 -10.00
N VAL A 77 -5.16 -9.32 -9.48
CA VAL A 77 -4.13 -9.32 -8.44
C VAL A 77 -2.82 -8.69 -8.94
N ARG A 78 -2.36 -9.06 -10.14
CA ARG A 78 -1.15 -8.48 -10.76
C ARG A 78 -1.30 -6.98 -11.00
N LEU A 79 -2.45 -6.56 -11.52
CA LEU A 79 -2.73 -5.14 -11.75
C LEU A 79 -2.78 -4.36 -10.42
N LEU A 80 -3.40 -4.95 -9.40
CA LEU A 80 -3.44 -4.35 -8.06
C LEU A 80 -2.04 -4.18 -7.47
N GLU A 81 -1.17 -5.17 -7.62
CA GLU A 81 0.23 -5.10 -7.17
C GLU A 81 0.98 -3.95 -7.87
N GLN A 82 0.89 -3.86 -9.20
CA GLN A 82 1.55 -2.80 -9.97
C GLN A 82 1.06 -1.40 -9.54
N VAL A 83 -0.25 -1.23 -9.40
CA VAL A 83 -0.85 0.02 -8.92
C VAL A 83 -0.41 0.31 -7.48
N TYR A 84 -0.40 -0.69 -6.60
CA TYR A 84 0.07 -0.54 -5.23
C TYR A 84 1.53 -0.09 -5.17
N LEU A 85 2.44 -0.73 -5.91
CA LEU A 85 3.86 -0.38 -5.93
C LEU A 85 4.06 1.08 -6.37
N LYS A 86 3.26 1.58 -7.32
CA LYS A 86 3.31 2.96 -7.79
C LYS A 86 2.78 3.96 -6.75
N LEU A 87 1.73 3.58 -6.01
CA LEU A 87 1.11 4.42 -5.00
C LEU A 87 1.74 4.28 -3.60
N ARG A 88 2.56 3.24 -3.39
CA ARG A 88 3.20 2.93 -2.10
C ARG A 88 3.92 4.11 -1.44
N PRO A 89 4.69 4.97 -2.15
CA PRO A 89 5.38 6.10 -1.54
C PRO A 89 4.45 7.10 -0.85
N TYR A 90 3.19 7.16 -1.27
CA TYR A 90 2.17 8.06 -0.73
C TYR A 90 1.34 7.41 0.39
N THR A 91 1.60 6.14 0.67
CA THR A 91 0.95 5.44 1.77
C THR A 91 1.56 5.94 3.08
N VAL A 92 0.72 6.45 3.97
CA VAL A 92 1.16 6.61 5.37
C VAL A 92 1.35 5.19 5.90
N ALA A 93 2.61 4.77 6.03
CA ALA A 93 2.97 3.40 6.34
C ALA A 93 2.32 2.97 7.65
N LYS A 94 1.29 2.14 7.55
CA LYS A 94 0.69 1.45 8.69
C LYS A 94 1.54 0.23 9.09
N ALA A 95 2.31 -0.30 8.15
CA ALA A 95 3.29 -1.35 8.38
C ALA A 95 4.69 -0.77 8.09
N ASN A 96 5.61 -0.92 9.06
CA ASN A 96 7.00 -0.58 8.84
C ASN A 96 7.71 -1.78 8.23
N MET A 97 7.98 -1.71 6.92
CA MET A 97 8.67 -2.78 6.18
C MET A 97 10.10 -3.00 6.67
N GLY A 98 10.72 -1.98 7.28
CA GLY A 98 12.04 -2.13 7.91
C GLY A 98 12.09 -3.15 9.05
N LEU A 99 10.95 -3.47 9.67
CA LEU A 99 10.88 -4.50 10.71
C LEU A 99 11.05 -5.93 10.16
N PHE A 100 10.94 -6.13 8.87
CA PHE A 100 11.08 -7.42 8.18
C PHE A 100 12.43 -7.57 7.50
N VAL A 101 13.32 -6.58 7.63
CA VAL A 101 14.71 -6.67 7.15
C VAL A 101 15.53 -7.39 8.22
N GLU A 102 16.33 -8.36 7.81
CA GLU A 102 17.13 -9.19 8.72
C GLU A 102 18.19 -8.37 9.46
N ASP A 103 18.88 -7.49 8.75
CA ASP A 103 19.85 -6.58 9.35
C ASP A 103 19.17 -5.27 9.77
N GLN A 104 19.02 -5.10 11.09
CA GLN A 104 18.46 -3.89 11.70
C GLN A 104 19.50 -2.95 12.27
N SER A 105 20.79 -3.15 11.96
CA SER A 105 21.88 -2.30 12.44
C SER A 105 21.85 -0.91 11.78
N GLU A 106 21.27 -0.80 10.59
CA GLU A 106 21.18 0.42 9.81
C GLU A 106 19.75 0.97 9.75
N LEU A 107 19.65 2.28 9.50
CA LEU A 107 18.37 2.92 9.23
C LEU A 107 17.86 2.49 7.85
N VAL A 108 16.66 1.97 7.78
CA VAL A 108 16.03 1.52 6.54
C VAL A 108 14.72 2.25 6.28
N CYS A 109 14.33 2.30 5.02
CA CYS A 109 13.07 2.91 4.60
C CYS A 109 11.88 2.13 5.17
N PRO A 110 10.97 2.76 5.96
CA PRO A 110 9.80 2.06 6.51
C PRO A 110 8.79 1.64 5.45
N THR A 111 8.90 2.16 4.23
CA THR A 111 7.97 1.87 3.14
C THR A 111 8.39 0.67 2.30
N CYS A 112 9.70 0.49 2.02
CA CYS A 112 10.20 -0.58 1.15
C CYS A 112 11.29 -1.45 1.78
N GLY A 113 11.87 -1.06 2.93
CA GLY A 113 12.93 -1.79 3.60
C GLY A 113 14.34 -1.50 3.07
N SER A 114 14.51 -0.67 2.01
CA SER A 114 15.83 -0.34 1.46
C SER A 114 16.66 0.49 2.43
N SER A 115 17.95 0.21 2.53
CA SER A 115 18.95 1.03 3.25
C SER A 115 19.39 2.26 2.46
N HIS A 116 19.02 2.35 1.16
CA HIS A 116 19.36 3.47 0.30
C HIS A 116 18.48 4.71 0.63
N ILE A 117 18.78 5.34 1.75
CA ILE A 117 18.07 6.53 2.25
C ILE A 117 19.03 7.69 2.44
N HIS A 118 18.60 8.91 2.07
CA HIS A 118 19.36 10.13 2.29
C HIS A 118 18.68 11.03 3.31
N GLN A 119 19.47 11.58 4.21
CA GLN A 119 19.00 12.62 5.13
C GLN A 119 18.71 13.91 4.37
N ARG A 120 17.51 14.47 4.56
CA ARG A 120 17.00 15.67 3.89
C ARG A 120 16.53 16.72 4.92
N GLY A 121 17.44 17.11 5.81
CA GLY A 121 17.18 18.12 6.84
C GLY A 121 16.27 17.63 7.96
N TYR A 122 15.38 18.50 8.43
CA TYR A 122 14.56 18.27 9.62
C TYR A 122 13.06 18.48 9.33
N ARG A 123 12.24 17.74 10.06
CA ARG A 123 10.83 18.03 10.24
C ARG A 123 10.66 18.67 11.62
N TYR A 124 10.04 19.82 11.67
CA TYR A 124 9.71 20.50 12.92
C TYR A 124 8.29 20.16 13.36
N THR A 125 8.13 19.92 14.65
CA THR A 125 6.84 19.64 15.31
C THR A 125 6.69 20.60 16.48
N SER A 126 5.52 20.67 17.09
CA SER A 126 5.28 21.47 18.29
C SER A 126 6.17 21.06 19.48
N THR A 127 6.68 19.83 19.51
CA THR A 127 7.45 19.25 20.62
C THR A 127 8.94 19.08 20.33
N GLY A 128 9.42 19.41 19.12
CA GLY A 128 10.82 19.26 18.77
C GLY A 128 11.08 19.08 17.28
N ARG A 129 12.30 18.72 16.94
CA ARG A 129 12.72 18.44 15.56
C ARG A 129 13.02 16.95 15.39
N GLN A 130 12.80 16.45 14.19
CA GLN A 130 13.05 15.07 13.79
C GLN A 130 13.88 15.06 12.52
N LEU A 131 14.89 14.19 12.44
CA LEU A 131 15.63 13.98 11.19
C LEU A 131 14.67 13.47 10.11
N ARG A 132 14.76 14.07 8.92
CA ARG A 132 13.93 13.70 7.77
C ARG A 132 14.78 12.98 6.74
N PHE A 133 14.27 11.89 6.20
CA PHE A 133 14.94 11.06 5.21
C PHE A 133 14.05 10.88 3.97
N GLN A 134 14.71 10.75 2.83
CA GLN A 134 14.07 10.36 1.58
C GLN A 134 14.72 9.09 1.05
N CYS A 135 13.91 8.11 0.73
CA CYS A 135 14.36 6.88 0.07
C CYS A 135 14.82 7.21 -1.35
N GLN A 136 15.96 6.68 -1.75
CA GLN A 136 16.52 6.84 -3.10
C GLN A 136 16.32 5.60 -3.94
N GLU A 137 15.63 4.57 -3.40
CA GLU A 137 15.31 3.35 -4.12
C GLU A 137 14.38 3.62 -5.27
N ASP A 138 14.68 3.05 -6.45
CA ASP A 138 13.86 3.18 -7.65
C ASP A 138 12.43 2.70 -7.39
N GLY A 139 11.48 3.53 -7.79
CA GLY A 139 10.05 3.25 -7.56
C GLY A 139 9.55 3.44 -6.13
N CYS A 140 10.41 3.87 -5.18
CA CYS A 140 9.99 4.20 -3.82
C CYS A 140 9.91 5.71 -3.58
N GLY A 141 11.03 6.40 -3.41
CA GLY A 141 11.07 7.86 -3.17
C GLY A 141 10.34 8.33 -1.90
N ALA A 142 9.94 7.42 -1.01
CA ALA A 142 9.11 7.73 0.15
C ALA A 142 9.87 8.59 1.18
N TRP A 143 9.13 9.49 1.84
CA TRP A 143 9.63 10.29 2.93
C TRP A 143 9.36 9.63 4.27
N SER A 144 10.37 9.67 5.14
CA SER A 144 10.28 9.17 6.52
C SER A 144 10.98 10.11 7.49
N HIS A 145 10.81 9.86 8.78
CA HIS A 145 11.46 10.65 9.81
C HIS A 145 11.81 9.75 11.01
N ALA A 146 12.98 10.00 11.59
CA ALA A 146 13.38 9.38 12.85
C ALA A 146 13.08 10.31 14.02
N ARG A 147 12.69 9.73 15.16
CA ARG A 147 12.64 10.48 16.39
C ARG A 147 14.06 10.78 16.82
N VAL A 148 14.43 12.07 16.84
CA VAL A 148 15.67 12.50 17.47
C VAL A 148 15.37 12.67 18.95
N SER A 149 16.15 12.02 19.78
CA SER A 149 16.02 12.10 21.24
C SER A 149 16.51 13.42 21.84
N ASP A 150 17.05 14.31 21.01
CA ASP A 150 17.44 15.64 21.44
C ASP A 150 16.22 16.45 21.89
N LYS A 151 15.92 16.35 23.16
CA LYS A 151 14.98 17.24 23.82
C LYS A 151 15.56 18.65 23.78
N ILE A 152 15.33 19.35 22.66
CA ILE A 152 15.55 20.79 22.64
C ILE A 152 14.51 21.38 23.59
N LYS A 153 14.93 21.72 24.80
CA LYS A 153 14.11 22.55 25.68
C LYS A 153 13.87 23.86 24.92
N PRO A 154 12.63 24.26 24.61
CA PRO A 154 12.39 25.55 24.01
C PRO A 154 12.93 26.61 24.96
N LYS A 155 13.89 27.39 24.49
CA LYS A 155 14.27 28.62 25.18
C LYS A 155 13.14 29.61 24.90
N LEU A 156 12.28 29.81 25.87
CA LEU A 156 11.36 30.94 25.86
C LEU A 156 12.22 32.22 25.91
N LYS A 157 12.01 33.11 24.95
CA LYS A 157 12.53 34.46 25.02
C LYS A 157 11.58 35.33 25.80
#